data_0b818c9aa9eaf62a8eed0b124650b2a8
#
_entry.id   0b818c9aa9eaf62a8eed0b124650b2a8
#
_cell.length_a   1.000
_cell.length_b   1.000
_cell.length_c   1.000
_cell.angle_alpha   90.00
_cell.angle_beta   90.00
_cell.angle_gamma   90.00
#
_symmetry.space_group_name_H-M   'P 1'
#
loop_
_entity.id
_entity.type
_entity.pdbx_description
1 polymer ?
#
loop_
_entity_poly.entity_id
_entity_poly.type
_entity_poly.pdbx_seq_one_letter_code
_entity_poly.pdbx_strand_id
1 'polypeptide(L)'
;AMISDTQRWYNSTEDVVKALNARGDIDFVIHGGDQSDFGVTKEFIWMRDIFNKFQMPYVCLLGNHDCLGTGEDAYRAIYGDPNFAFTAGNVRFICLNTNAMEYDYSEPVPDFNFIENELNNLSPEIEKTVFAMHVKPFEFVFNNNVAKIFQLYVNQFPKVQFCLYGHEHKFAVDDLFNDGVLYFQCPCIDKRIYLLFTIKEDGTYD
;
A
#
# COMPACT_ATOMS: atom_id res chain seq x y z
N ALA A 1 -9.04 -1.11 6.75
CA ALA A 1 -9.62 -0.89 5.42
C ALA A 1 -8.55 -0.51 4.42
N MET A 2 -8.81 -0.72 3.12
CA MET A 2 -7.94 -0.24 2.03
C MET A 2 -8.76 0.53 1.01
N ILE A 3 -8.22 1.67 0.57
CA ILE A 3 -8.66 2.47 -0.59
C ILE A 3 -7.45 2.68 -1.50
N SER A 4 -7.64 3.06 -2.76
CA SER A 4 -6.52 3.28 -3.68
C SER A 4 -6.90 4.19 -4.85
N ASP A 5 -5.89 4.74 -5.52
CA ASP A 5 -6.03 5.43 -6.79
C ASP A 5 -7.08 6.55 -6.72
N THR A 6 -6.82 7.51 -5.82
CA THR A 6 -7.76 8.61 -5.51
C THR A 6 -7.54 9.85 -6.36
N GLN A 7 -6.47 9.91 -7.15
CA GLN A 7 -6.14 11.04 -8.01
C GLN A 7 -7.36 11.52 -8.79
N ARG A 8 -7.60 12.84 -8.83
CA ARG A 8 -8.74 13.53 -9.44
C ARG A 8 -10.16 13.22 -8.90
N TRP A 9 -10.33 12.14 -8.11
CA TRP A 9 -11.63 11.66 -7.63
C TRP A 9 -12.00 12.20 -6.24
N TYR A 10 -11.83 13.50 -6.01
CA TYR A 10 -12.03 14.15 -4.71
C TYR A 10 -13.41 13.86 -4.10
N ASN A 11 -14.49 14.00 -4.88
CA ASN A 11 -15.86 13.77 -4.40
C ASN A 11 -16.09 12.29 -4.01
N SER A 12 -15.60 11.36 -4.83
CA SER A 12 -15.73 9.93 -4.54
C SER A 12 -14.93 9.55 -3.30
N THR A 13 -13.76 10.18 -3.12
CA THR A 13 -12.94 10.00 -1.93
C THR A 13 -13.65 10.54 -0.68
N GLU A 14 -14.26 11.72 -0.75
CA GLU A 14 -15.06 12.25 0.37
C GLU A 14 -16.24 11.36 0.75
N ASP A 15 -16.91 10.77 -0.24
CA ASP A 15 -18.02 9.85 0.00
C ASP A 15 -17.54 8.58 0.71
N VAL A 16 -16.38 8.03 0.31
CA VAL A 16 -15.79 6.84 0.96
C VAL A 16 -15.28 7.17 2.36
N VAL A 17 -14.65 8.34 2.58
CA VAL A 17 -14.26 8.81 3.92
C VAL A 17 -15.47 8.87 4.85
N LYS A 18 -16.60 9.43 4.40
CA LYS A 18 -17.85 9.45 5.18
C LYS A 18 -18.37 8.04 5.47
N ALA A 19 -18.33 7.15 4.47
CA ALA A 19 -18.79 5.77 4.63
C ALA A 19 -17.93 5.00 5.65
N LEU A 20 -16.61 5.14 5.59
CA LEU A 20 -15.69 4.50 6.54
C LEU A 20 -15.83 5.09 7.96
N ASN A 21 -15.99 6.42 8.08
CA ASN A 21 -16.23 7.06 9.38
C ASN A 21 -17.56 6.63 10.04
N ALA A 22 -18.55 6.26 9.22
CA ALA A 22 -19.85 5.76 9.74
C ALA A 22 -19.75 4.32 10.29
N ARG A 23 -18.67 3.60 10.02
CA ARG A 23 -18.38 2.28 10.57
C ARG A 23 -17.68 2.44 11.92
N GLY A 24 -18.02 1.65 12.88
CA GLY A 24 -17.35 1.65 14.20
C GLY A 24 -16.31 0.53 14.36
N ASP A 25 -15.97 -0.16 13.27
CA ASP A 25 -15.17 -1.39 13.26
C ASP A 25 -13.88 -1.28 12.41
N ILE A 26 -13.42 -0.06 12.10
CA ILE A 26 -12.20 0.18 11.33
C ILE A 26 -11.11 0.70 12.26
N ASP A 27 -10.02 -0.07 12.41
CA ASP A 27 -8.86 0.34 13.20
C ASP A 27 -8.01 1.38 12.48
N PHE A 28 -7.78 1.22 11.16
CA PHE A 28 -7.03 2.14 10.32
C PHE A 28 -7.32 1.94 8.83
N VAL A 29 -6.84 2.89 8.02
CA VAL A 29 -6.96 2.86 6.56
C VAL A 29 -5.57 2.84 5.93
N ILE A 30 -5.36 1.96 4.94
CA ILE A 30 -4.22 1.99 4.04
C ILE A 30 -4.68 2.57 2.71
N HIS A 31 -3.99 3.62 2.24
CA HIS A 31 -4.14 4.13 0.88
C HIS A 31 -3.09 3.52 -0.03
N GLY A 32 -3.51 2.87 -1.09
CA GLY A 32 -2.68 2.04 -1.96
C GLY A 32 -1.80 2.77 -2.97
N GLY A 33 -1.66 4.11 -2.87
CA GLY A 33 -0.89 4.92 -3.82
C GLY A 33 -1.76 5.69 -4.82
N ASP A 34 -1.15 6.59 -5.58
CA ASP A 34 -1.80 7.49 -6.53
C ASP A 34 -2.78 8.46 -5.85
N GLN A 35 -2.24 9.32 -4.96
CA GLN A 35 -2.97 10.44 -4.37
C GLN A 35 -3.07 11.62 -5.32
N SER A 36 -2.02 11.85 -6.10
CA SER A 36 -1.94 12.92 -7.11
C SER A 36 -2.10 12.37 -8.52
N ASP A 37 -2.50 13.22 -9.46
CA ASP A 37 -2.61 12.85 -10.87
C ASP A 37 -1.32 13.15 -11.65
N PHE A 38 -0.61 14.22 -11.26
CA PHE A 38 0.57 14.72 -11.95
C PHE A 38 1.77 15.00 -11.02
N GLY A 39 1.76 14.50 -9.79
CA GLY A 39 2.82 14.76 -8.81
C GLY A 39 2.86 16.23 -8.33
N VAL A 40 1.77 16.97 -8.50
CA VAL A 40 1.71 18.38 -8.12
C VAL A 40 1.43 18.50 -6.62
N THR A 41 2.27 19.23 -5.90
CA THR A 41 2.14 19.46 -4.43
C THR A 41 0.72 19.83 -4.01
N LYS A 42 0.02 20.60 -4.82
CA LYS A 42 -1.34 21.05 -4.51
C LYS A 42 -2.37 19.92 -4.53
N GLU A 43 -2.18 18.93 -5.40
CA GLU A 43 -3.03 17.72 -5.44
C GLU A 43 -2.86 16.90 -4.16
N PHE A 44 -1.63 16.70 -3.71
CA PHE A 44 -1.36 16.06 -2.42
C PHE A 44 -2.02 16.79 -1.25
N ILE A 45 -1.92 18.13 -1.22
CA ILE A 45 -2.55 18.93 -0.17
C ILE A 45 -4.06 18.75 -0.18
N TRP A 46 -4.70 18.83 -1.33
CA TRP A 46 -6.15 18.64 -1.45
C TRP A 46 -6.59 17.25 -1.00
N MET A 47 -5.84 16.22 -1.41
CA MET A 47 -6.17 14.85 -1.04
C MET A 47 -5.93 14.61 0.46
N ARG A 48 -4.82 15.09 1.02
CA ARG A 48 -4.53 15.05 2.46
C ARG A 48 -5.64 15.73 3.27
N ASP A 49 -6.14 16.87 2.80
CA ASP A 49 -7.21 17.60 3.50
C ASP A 49 -8.53 16.81 3.53
N ILE A 50 -8.75 15.93 2.55
CA ILE A 50 -9.86 14.97 2.56
C ILE A 50 -9.55 13.83 3.55
N PHE A 51 -8.35 13.24 3.49
CA PHE A 51 -7.96 12.14 4.38
C PHE A 51 -7.91 12.56 5.85
N ASN A 52 -7.57 13.80 6.15
CA ASN A 52 -7.62 14.33 7.51
C ASN A 52 -9.04 14.38 8.11
N LYS A 53 -10.08 14.07 7.32
CA LYS A 53 -11.46 13.88 7.81
C LYS A 53 -11.71 12.46 8.32
N PHE A 54 -10.79 11.50 8.12
CA PHE A 54 -10.89 10.19 8.73
C PHE A 54 -10.89 10.29 10.26
N GLN A 55 -11.73 9.50 10.93
CA GLN A 55 -11.80 9.40 12.38
C GLN A 55 -10.87 8.31 12.96
N MET A 56 -10.21 7.56 12.10
CA MET A 56 -9.20 6.56 12.42
C MET A 56 -7.86 6.95 11.76
N PRO A 57 -6.74 6.40 12.23
CA PRO A 57 -5.44 6.59 11.59
C PRO A 57 -5.45 6.14 10.12
N TYR A 58 -4.64 6.78 9.30
CA TYR A 58 -4.40 6.34 7.93
C TYR A 58 -2.92 6.43 7.56
N VAL A 59 -2.51 5.61 6.62
CA VAL A 59 -1.19 5.65 5.98
C VAL A 59 -1.36 5.64 4.47
N CYS A 60 -0.43 6.28 3.76
CA CYS A 60 -0.45 6.36 2.30
C CYS A 60 0.80 5.71 1.72
N LEU A 61 0.65 4.88 0.69
CA LEU A 61 1.73 4.40 -0.14
C LEU A 61 2.04 5.41 -1.24
N LEU A 62 3.25 5.37 -1.78
CA LEU A 62 3.63 6.12 -2.97
C LEU A 62 3.14 5.35 -4.22
N GLY A 63 2.38 6.01 -5.09
CA GLY A 63 1.99 5.48 -6.40
C GLY A 63 2.87 6.04 -7.52
N ASN A 64 2.74 5.49 -8.74
CA ASN A 64 3.55 5.94 -9.88
C ASN A 64 3.20 7.35 -10.34
N HIS A 65 1.91 7.76 -10.30
CA HIS A 65 1.53 9.15 -10.56
C HIS A 65 2.11 10.13 -9.52
N ASP A 66 2.29 9.67 -8.29
CA ASP A 66 2.89 10.45 -7.22
C ASP A 66 4.38 10.72 -7.43
N CYS A 67 5.06 9.93 -8.27
CA CYS A 67 6.48 10.12 -8.61
C CYS A 67 6.71 11.21 -9.68
N LEU A 68 5.68 11.66 -10.39
CA LEU A 68 5.82 12.59 -11.51
C LEU A 68 6.36 13.95 -11.06
N GLY A 69 7.26 14.53 -11.86
CA GLY A 69 7.81 15.86 -11.60
C GLY A 69 8.58 15.94 -10.28
N THR A 70 8.06 16.71 -9.31
CA THR A 70 8.57 16.81 -7.93
C THR A 70 7.64 16.15 -6.91
N GLY A 71 6.83 15.22 -7.37
CA GLY A 71 5.76 14.63 -6.56
C GLY A 71 6.29 13.78 -5.41
N GLU A 72 7.39 13.03 -5.61
CA GLU A 72 8.00 12.28 -4.51
C GLU A 72 8.49 13.19 -3.39
N ASP A 73 9.08 14.36 -3.70
CA ASP A 73 9.48 15.34 -2.67
C ASP A 73 8.27 15.85 -1.89
N ALA A 74 7.15 16.11 -2.59
CA ALA A 74 5.90 16.52 -1.97
C ALA A 74 5.31 15.41 -1.10
N TYR A 75 5.32 14.18 -1.59
CA TYR A 75 4.90 13.00 -0.84
C TYR A 75 5.74 12.83 0.43
N ARG A 76 7.08 12.85 0.32
CA ARG A 76 7.99 12.73 1.47
C ARG A 76 7.76 13.82 2.52
N ALA A 77 7.49 15.04 2.09
CA ALA A 77 7.21 16.15 2.99
C ALA A 77 5.88 16.01 3.75
N ILE A 78 4.91 15.29 3.19
CA ILE A 78 3.55 15.15 3.74
C ILE A 78 3.37 13.82 4.50
N TYR A 79 3.88 12.72 3.94
CA TYR A 79 3.63 11.36 4.43
C TYR A 79 4.87 10.65 4.97
N GLY A 80 6.08 11.14 4.68
CA GLY A 80 7.33 10.54 5.10
C GLY A 80 7.97 9.64 4.04
N ASP A 81 8.79 8.69 4.49
CA ASP A 81 9.48 7.78 3.58
C ASP A 81 8.51 6.87 2.82
N PRO A 82 8.77 6.57 1.53
CA PRO A 82 7.93 5.68 0.74
C PRO A 82 8.08 4.20 1.10
N ASN A 83 9.17 3.84 1.80
CA ASN A 83 9.33 2.53 2.43
C ASN A 83 9.20 2.71 3.94
N PHE A 84 8.19 2.14 4.53
CA PHE A 84 7.96 2.22 5.97
C PHE A 84 7.26 0.97 6.48
N ALA A 85 7.30 0.76 7.79
CA ALA A 85 6.57 -0.32 8.39
C ALA A 85 5.96 0.11 9.73
N PHE A 86 4.83 -0.50 10.07
CA PHE A 86 4.16 -0.26 11.35
C PHE A 86 3.58 -1.55 11.90
N THR A 87 3.23 -1.54 13.17
CA THR A 87 2.66 -2.69 13.86
C THR A 87 1.25 -2.36 14.37
N ALA A 88 0.31 -3.27 14.14
CA ALA A 88 -1.01 -3.24 14.72
C ALA A 88 -1.28 -4.60 15.40
N GLY A 89 -1.39 -4.60 16.74
CA GLY A 89 -1.41 -5.84 17.51
C GLY A 89 -0.14 -6.66 17.30
N ASN A 90 -0.28 -7.92 16.90
CA ASN A 90 0.83 -8.82 16.57
C ASN A 90 1.11 -8.94 15.06
N VAL A 91 0.60 -8.00 14.26
CA VAL A 91 0.75 -7.97 12.80
C VAL A 91 1.72 -6.86 12.41
N ARG A 92 2.77 -7.19 11.64
CA ARG A 92 3.66 -6.23 11.00
C ARG A 92 3.18 -5.91 9.61
N PHE A 93 2.99 -4.64 9.32
CA PHE A 93 2.66 -4.12 7.99
C PHE A 93 3.94 -3.57 7.37
N ILE A 94 4.34 -4.12 6.22
CA ILE A 94 5.51 -3.72 5.43
C ILE A 94 5.01 -2.98 4.21
N CYS A 95 5.24 -1.68 4.16
CA CYS A 95 4.79 -0.78 3.10
C CYS A 95 5.97 -0.41 2.20
N LEU A 96 5.86 -0.67 0.90
CA LEU A 96 6.99 -0.59 -0.02
C LEU A 96 6.68 0.29 -1.23
N ASN A 97 7.66 1.10 -1.61
CA ASN A 97 7.74 1.63 -2.96
C ASN A 97 8.10 0.51 -3.94
N THR A 98 7.30 0.33 -4.96
CA THR A 98 7.51 -0.67 -6.03
C THR A 98 7.47 -0.06 -7.44
N ASN A 99 7.49 1.27 -7.54
CA ASN A 99 7.37 2.03 -8.79
C ASN A 99 8.72 2.13 -9.52
N ALA A 100 9.37 1.01 -9.81
CA ALA A 100 10.74 0.98 -10.34
C ALA A 100 10.90 1.69 -11.69
N MET A 101 9.88 1.66 -12.54
CA MET A 101 9.90 2.31 -13.84
C MET A 101 10.01 3.83 -13.73
N GLU A 102 9.45 4.44 -12.69
CA GLU A 102 9.50 5.89 -12.49
C GLU A 102 10.93 6.42 -12.21
N TYR A 103 11.85 5.51 -11.92
CA TYR A 103 13.29 5.75 -11.74
C TYR A 103 14.13 5.21 -12.88
N ASP A 104 13.54 4.91 -14.03
CA ASP A 104 14.23 4.23 -15.15
C ASP A 104 15.00 2.97 -14.70
N TYR A 105 14.52 2.29 -13.66
CA TYR A 105 15.15 1.13 -13.00
C TYR A 105 16.57 1.42 -12.47
N SER A 106 16.93 2.68 -12.26
CA SER A 106 18.25 3.11 -11.77
C SER A 106 18.36 3.10 -10.23
N GLU A 107 17.23 3.09 -9.54
CA GLU A 107 17.16 3.06 -8.08
C GLU A 107 16.84 1.65 -7.57
N PRO A 108 17.20 1.33 -6.31
CA PRO A 108 16.90 0.04 -5.70
C PRO A 108 15.42 -0.07 -5.29
N VAL A 109 14.54 -0.23 -6.27
CA VAL A 109 13.08 -0.36 -6.08
C VAL A 109 12.63 -1.73 -6.59
N PRO A 110 12.01 -2.57 -5.73
CA PRO A 110 11.85 -2.40 -4.28
C PRO A 110 13.18 -2.39 -3.51
N ASP A 111 13.21 -1.70 -2.36
CA ASP A 111 14.40 -1.60 -1.52
C ASP A 111 14.62 -2.86 -0.67
N PHE A 112 15.51 -3.73 -1.12
CA PHE A 112 15.84 -4.96 -0.41
C PHE A 112 16.61 -4.73 0.90
N ASN A 113 17.37 -3.63 1.03
CA ASN A 113 18.02 -3.31 2.30
C ASN A 113 16.99 -2.97 3.37
N PHE A 114 15.93 -2.24 2.99
CA PHE A 114 14.81 -1.99 3.90
C PHE A 114 14.13 -3.30 4.31
N ILE A 115 13.82 -4.18 3.34
CA ILE A 115 13.15 -5.46 3.60
C ILE A 115 14.00 -6.35 4.52
N GLU A 116 15.31 -6.46 4.25
CA GLU A 116 16.24 -7.23 5.11
C GLU A 116 16.35 -6.65 6.52
N ASN A 117 16.41 -5.32 6.64
CA ASN A 117 16.45 -4.64 7.92
C ASN A 117 15.18 -4.93 8.75
N GLU A 118 14.01 -4.86 8.12
CA GLU A 118 12.74 -5.20 8.77
C GLU A 118 12.71 -6.67 9.23
N LEU A 119 13.16 -7.60 8.37
CA LEU A 119 13.20 -9.02 8.69
C LEU A 119 14.16 -9.32 9.87
N ASN A 120 15.35 -8.72 9.84
CA ASN A 120 16.40 -8.98 10.85
C ASN A 120 16.11 -8.33 12.22
N ASN A 121 15.30 -7.27 12.25
CA ASN A 121 14.95 -6.54 13.45
C ASN A 121 13.50 -6.77 13.90
N LEU A 122 12.84 -7.79 13.36
CA LEU A 122 11.46 -8.08 13.69
C LEU A 122 11.33 -8.45 15.18
N SER A 123 10.39 -7.80 15.89
CA SER A 123 10.11 -8.15 17.27
C SER A 123 9.57 -9.58 17.37
N PRO A 124 10.00 -10.36 18.40
CA PRO A 124 9.49 -11.72 18.61
C PRO A 124 7.99 -11.80 18.91
N GLU A 125 7.34 -10.67 19.20
CA GLU A 125 5.90 -10.58 19.41
C GLU A 125 5.11 -10.55 18.09
N ILE A 126 5.79 -10.35 16.96
CA ILE A 126 5.16 -10.35 15.65
C ILE A 126 4.93 -11.79 15.19
N GLU A 127 3.68 -12.13 15.00
CA GLU A 127 3.26 -13.45 14.56
C GLU A 127 2.79 -13.48 13.09
N LYS A 128 2.45 -12.33 12.54
CA LYS A 128 1.83 -12.20 11.22
C LYS A 128 2.41 -11.02 10.47
N THR A 129 2.37 -11.09 9.15
CA THR A 129 2.85 -10.00 8.28
C THR A 129 1.86 -9.73 7.15
N VAL A 130 1.70 -8.47 6.79
CA VAL A 130 0.99 -8.00 5.61
C VAL A 130 1.95 -7.12 4.82
N PHE A 131 2.04 -7.35 3.52
CA PHE A 131 2.75 -6.46 2.61
C PHE A 131 1.76 -5.54 1.91
N ALA A 132 2.14 -4.27 1.74
CA ALA A 132 1.37 -3.30 0.98
C ALA A 132 2.29 -2.56 0.01
N MET A 133 1.85 -2.44 -1.23
CA MET A 133 2.60 -1.82 -2.31
C MET A 133 1.64 -1.15 -3.30
N HIS A 134 2.13 -0.29 -4.18
CA HIS A 134 1.26 0.24 -5.22
C HIS A 134 1.19 -0.71 -6.41
N VAL A 135 2.33 -1.17 -6.89
CA VAL A 135 2.46 -2.02 -8.08
C VAL A 135 2.88 -3.43 -7.66
N LYS A 136 2.16 -4.45 -8.11
CA LYS A 136 2.47 -5.86 -7.85
C LYS A 136 3.61 -6.38 -8.73
N PRO A 137 4.29 -7.46 -8.33
CA PRO A 137 5.15 -8.23 -9.23
C PRO A 137 4.42 -8.65 -10.53
N PHE A 138 5.17 -8.71 -11.62
CA PHE A 138 4.74 -9.02 -12.99
C PHE A 138 3.92 -7.92 -13.68
N GLU A 139 3.71 -6.79 -13.03
CA GLU A 139 3.19 -5.58 -13.68
C GLU A 139 4.33 -4.80 -14.34
N PHE A 140 4.03 -4.00 -15.34
CA PHE A 140 5.03 -3.31 -16.18
C PHE A 140 5.90 -2.31 -15.39
N VAL A 141 5.32 -1.63 -14.40
CA VAL A 141 6.01 -0.64 -13.57
C VAL A 141 6.94 -1.28 -12.53
N PHE A 142 6.70 -2.55 -12.17
CA PHE A 142 7.52 -3.30 -11.23
C PHE A 142 8.85 -3.73 -11.86
N ASN A 143 9.93 -3.81 -11.07
CA ASN A 143 11.19 -4.41 -11.54
C ASN A 143 11.08 -5.94 -11.59
N ASN A 144 10.62 -6.46 -12.70
CA ASN A 144 10.37 -7.90 -12.87
C ASN A 144 11.62 -8.78 -12.88
N ASN A 145 12.82 -8.19 -13.05
CA ASN A 145 14.08 -8.93 -12.91
C ASN A 145 14.28 -9.47 -11.48
N VAL A 146 13.69 -8.79 -10.48
CA VAL A 146 13.83 -9.17 -9.07
C VAL A 146 12.54 -9.77 -8.48
N ALA A 147 11.47 -9.95 -9.26
CA ALA A 147 10.17 -10.40 -8.76
C ALA A 147 10.24 -11.72 -7.95
N LYS A 148 11.03 -12.70 -8.43
CA LYS A 148 11.21 -13.97 -7.72
C LYS A 148 12.01 -13.82 -6.43
N ILE A 149 13.01 -12.93 -6.42
CA ILE A 149 13.82 -12.64 -5.22
C ILE A 149 12.93 -11.92 -4.20
N PHE A 150 12.11 -10.98 -4.65
CA PHE A 150 11.13 -10.30 -3.81
C PHE A 150 10.23 -11.31 -3.09
N GLN A 151 9.64 -12.29 -3.80
CA GLN A 151 8.78 -13.30 -3.18
C GLN A 151 9.56 -14.21 -2.19
N LEU A 152 10.82 -14.51 -2.47
CA LEU A 152 11.65 -15.26 -1.52
C LEU A 152 11.84 -14.51 -0.20
N TYR A 153 11.96 -13.17 -0.23
CA TYR A 153 12.00 -12.36 0.99
C TYR A 153 10.63 -12.32 1.68
N VAL A 154 9.55 -12.12 0.94
CA VAL A 154 8.18 -12.14 1.48
C VAL A 154 7.95 -13.42 2.28
N ASN A 155 8.33 -14.57 1.73
CA ASN A 155 8.13 -15.89 2.35
C ASN A 155 9.01 -16.16 3.60
N GLN A 156 9.97 -15.30 3.93
CA GLN A 156 10.76 -15.40 5.16
C GLN A 156 10.08 -14.74 6.35
N PHE A 157 9.10 -13.86 6.13
CA PHE A 157 8.38 -13.20 7.21
C PHE A 157 7.37 -14.15 7.89
N PRO A 158 7.09 -13.94 9.19
CA PRO A 158 6.16 -14.81 9.91
C PRO A 158 4.75 -14.71 9.31
N LYS A 159 4.20 -15.86 9.01
CA LYS A 159 2.80 -16.09 8.60
C LYS A 159 2.23 -14.94 7.74
N VAL A 160 2.80 -14.74 6.55
CA VAL A 160 2.28 -13.73 5.62
C VAL A 160 0.81 -13.99 5.36
N GLN A 161 -0.02 -13.02 5.66
CA GLN A 161 -1.47 -13.13 5.51
C GLN A 161 -1.86 -12.92 4.06
N PHE A 162 -1.43 -11.82 3.50
CA PHE A 162 -1.68 -11.42 2.12
C PHE A 162 -0.82 -10.23 1.75
N CYS A 163 -0.83 -9.89 0.47
CA CYS A 163 -0.28 -8.66 -0.08
C CYS A 163 -1.41 -7.76 -0.60
N LEU A 164 -1.27 -6.45 -0.45
CA LEU A 164 -2.21 -5.42 -0.90
C LEU A 164 -1.58 -4.57 -1.99
N TYR A 165 -2.34 -4.22 -3.03
CA TYR A 165 -1.87 -3.34 -4.09
C TYR A 165 -3.00 -2.55 -4.77
N GLY A 166 -2.64 -1.51 -5.55
CA GLY A 166 -3.53 -0.64 -6.32
C GLY A 166 -3.30 -0.71 -7.83
N HIS A 167 -3.11 0.44 -8.47
CA HIS A 167 -2.58 0.68 -9.81
C HIS A 167 -3.49 0.32 -11.00
N GLU A 168 -3.99 -0.89 -11.11
CA GLU A 168 -4.72 -1.35 -12.31
C GLU A 168 -6.23 -0.99 -12.31
N HIS A 169 -6.72 -0.25 -11.30
CA HIS A 169 -8.08 0.30 -11.18
C HIS A 169 -9.22 -0.75 -11.20
N LYS A 170 -8.93 -2.01 -10.90
CA LYS A 170 -9.91 -3.11 -10.86
C LYS A 170 -9.80 -3.88 -9.54
N PHE A 171 -10.80 -4.67 -9.20
CA PHE A 171 -10.66 -5.67 -8.15
C PHE A 171 -10.07 -6.95 -8.74
N ALA A 172 -9.06 -7.50 -8.09
CA ALA A 172 -8.50 -8.80 -8.42
C ALA A 172 -7.95 -9.48 -7.16
N VAL A 173 -7.83 -10.80 -7.21
CA VAL A 173 -7.16 -11.62 -6.20
C VAL A 173 -6.34 -12.66 -6.95
N ASP A 174 -5.02 -12.62 -6.76
CA ASP A 174 -4.08 -13.44 -7.52
C ASP A 174 -3.13 -14.19 -6.57
N ASP A 175 -2.89 -15.48 -6.81
CA ASP A 175 -1.74 -16.22 -6.29
C ASP A 175 -0.62 -16.17 -7.34
N LEU A 176 0.16 -15.07 -7.31
CA LEU A 176 1.12 -14.74 -8.37
C LEU A 176 2.25 -15.75 -8.51
N PHE A 177 2.62 -16.42 -7.43
CA PHE A 177 3.78 -17.33 -7.37
C PHE A 177 3.37 -18.78 -7.14
N ASN A 178 2.09 -19.09 -7.03
CA ASN A 178 1.53 -20.40 -6.71
C ASN A 178 2.10 -20.97 -5.39
N ASP A 179 2.24 -20.13 -4.39
CA ASP A 179 2.78 -20.47 -3.06
C ASP A 179 1.78 -20.22 -1.92
N GLY A 180 0.56 -19.82 -2.26
CA GLY A 180 -0.55 -19.59 -1.33
C GLY A 180 -0.60 -18.16 -0.76
N VAL A 181 0.36 -17.29 -1.07
CA VAL A 181 0.29 -15.87 -0.72
C VAL A 181 -0.59 -15.14 -1.72
N LEU A 182 -1.74 -14.66 -1.26
CA LEU A 182 -2.69 -13.95 -2.11
C LEU A 182 -2.36 -12.47 -2.18
N TYR A 183 -2.48 -11.92 -3.38
CA TYR A 183 -2.33 -10.51 -3.71
C TYR A 183 -3.70 -9.92 -4.01
N PHE A 184 -4.17 -9.00 -3.16
CA PHE A 184 -5.47 -8.33 -3.31
C PHE A 184 -5.30 -6.96 -3.92
N GLN A 185 -5.99 -6.73 -5.03
CA GLN A 185 -6.03 -5.45 -5.70
C GLN A 185 -7.22 -4.63 -5.25
N CYS A 186 -6.94 -3.42 -4.76
CA CYS A 186 -7.97 -2.42 -4.51
C CYS A 186 -8.29 -1.66 -5.80
N PRO A 187 -9.56 -1.54 -6.20
CA PRO A 187 -9.93 -0.76 -7.36
C PRO A 187 -9.78 0.75 -7.11
N CYS A 188 -9.77 1.53 -8.19
CA CYS A 188 -9.80 2.98 -8.12
C CYS A 188 -11.05 3.46 -7.36
N ILE A 189 -10.88 4.53 -6.60
CA ILE A 189 -11.93 5.13 -5.76
C ILE A 189 -13.12 5.71 -6.55
N ASP A 190 -12.99 5.90 -7.86
CA ASP A 190 -14.08 6.37 -8.73
C ASP A 190 -15.36 5.55 -8.58
N LYS A 191 -15.19 4.25 -8.31
CA LYS A 191 -16.28 3.28 -8.10
C LYS A 191 -16.87 3.31 -6.69
N ARG A 192 -16.29 4.11 -5.78
CA ARG A 192 -16.65 4.15 -4.35
C ARG A 192 -16.56 2.78 -3.66
N ILE A 193 -15.60 1.97 -4.09
CA ILE A 193 -15.30 0.65 -3.54
C ILE A 193 -14.08 0.78 -2.64
N TYR A 194 -14.11 0.10 -1.52
CA TYR A 194 -12.98 -0.11 -0.62
C TYR A 194 -12.94 -1.59 -0.20
N LEU A 195 -11.78 -2.05 0.21
CA LEU A 195 -11.62 -3.41 0.73
C LEU A 195 -11.58 -3.37 2.26
N LEU A 196 -12.15 -4.41 2.87
CA LEU A 196 -12.09 -4.62 4.31
C LEU A 196 -11.38 -5.93 4.58
N PHE A 197 -10.49 -5.92 5.56
CA PHE A 197 -9.81 -7.11 6.04
C PHE A 197 -9.94 -7.18 7.54
N THR A 198 -10.35 -8.31 8.05
CA THR A 198 -10.35 -8.64 9.48
C THR A 198 -9.33 -9.72 9.70
N ILE A 199 -8.20 -9.40 10.34
CA ILE A 199 -7.16 -10.38 10.69
C ILE A 199 -7.46 -10.87 12.10
N LYS A 200 -7.74 -12.17 12.24
CA LYS A 200 -8.15 -12.78 13.50
C LYS A 200 -6.95 -13.27 14.30
N GLU A 201 -7.13 -13.48 15.59
CA GLU A 201 -6.09 -13.99 16.50
C GLU A 201 -5.54 -15.36 16.04
N ASP A 202 -6.39 -16.26 15.54
CA ASP A 202 -5.99 -17.57 15.03
C ASP A 202 -5.16 -17.51 13.73
N GLY A 203 -5.05 -16.32 13.15
CA GLY A 203 -4.31 -16.04 11.93
C GLY A 203 -5.08 -16.44 10.67
N THR A 204 -6.39 -16.50 10.74
CA THR A 204 -7.28 -16.42 9.59
C THR A 204 -7.63 -14.97 9.31
N TYR A 205 -8.12 -14.69 8.12
CA TYR A 205 -8.63 -13.37 7.76
C TYR A 205 -9.89 -13.49 6.88
N ASP A 206 -10.70 -12.44 6.92
CA ASP A 206 -11.86 -12.27 6.05
C ASP A 206 -11.70 -11.02 5.22
#